data_f201046c6ad9e1ca6f7b96f4c90889c8
#
_entry.id   f201046c6ad9e1ca6f7b96f4c90889c8
#
_cell.length_a   1.000
_cell.length_b   1.000
_cell.length_c   1.000
_cell.angle_alpha   90.00
_cell.angle_beta   90.00
_cell.angle_gamma   90.00
#
_symmetry.space_group_name_H-M   'P 1'
#
loop_
_entity.id
_entity.type
_entity.pdbx_description
1 polymer ?
#
loop_
_entity_poly.entity_id
_entity_poly.type
_entity_poly.pdbx_seq_one_letter_code
_entity_poly.pdbx_strand_id
1 'polypeptide(L)'
;MASSWHPRISFAAVAVAILLAASCGGKRVAPAAPTAPPATTLIALLPDPESGVTGHARVTNEFGAANLATARAGTQVKSDGPPGAVSTLSEADVTRLFGEALAALPPAPQHFTLYFAFESDALTDESSRKVPEILAAVKRLTVPEVVVIGHTDTLGDERANVALGLKRARSVQSILVDAGITPELIEVSSHGEADQLVKTRNNRAEPRNRRVEISVR
;
A
#
# COMPACT_ATOMS: atom_id res chain seq x y z
N MET A 1 48.17 18.59 42.97
CA MET A 1 48.45 17.25 43.53
C MET A 1 47.44 16.28 42.90
N ALA A 2 47.88 15.62 41.88
CA ALA A 2 47.08 14.64 41.16
C ALA A 2 47.55 13.25 41.50
N SER A 3 46.66 12.39 41.99
CA SER A 3 46.94 10.98 42.29
C SER A 3 46.20 10.12 41.26
N SER A 4 46.98 9.54 40.36
CA SER A 4 46.54 8.60 39.35
C SER A 4 46.50 7.18 39.91
N TRP A 5 45.38 6.53 39.86
CA TRP A 5 45.20 5.14 40.23
C TRP A 5 44.99 4.27 38.98
N HIS A 6 45.97 3.36 38.70
CA HIS A 6 45.85 2.37 37.63
C HIS A 6 45.70 0.98 38.27
N PRO A 7 44.71 0.17 37.92
CA PRO A 7 44.69 -1.24 38.28
C PRO A 7 45.48 -2.06 37.27
N ARG A 8 46.46 -2.80 37.80
CA ARG A 8 47.27 -3.80 37.09
C ARG A 8 46.43 -5.06 36.89
N ILE A 9 46.20 -5.44 35.64
CA ILE A 9 45.61 -6.73 35.27
C ILE A 9 46.75 -7.74 35.12
N SER A 10 46.79 -8.75 36.01
CA SER A 10 47.71 -9.87 35.93
C SER A 10 47.19 -10.92 34.94
N PHE A 11 47.96 -11.18 33.88
CA PHE A 11 47.72 -12.33 33.01
C PHE A 11 48.30 -13.59 33.65
N ALA A 12 47.44 -14.53 34.03
CA ALA A 12 47.82 -15.89 34.35
C ALA A 12 47.95 -16.70 33.05
N ALA A 13 49.16 -17.12 32.73
CA ALA A 13 49.45 -18.00 31.62
C ALA A 13 49.00 -19.43 31.95
N VAL A 14 47.99 -19.93 31.26
CA VAL A 14 47.61 -21.34 31.29
C VAL A 14 48.29 -22.05 30.13
N ALA A 15 49.29 -22.89 30.48
CA ALA A 15 49.93 -23.77 29.53
C ALA A 15 49.02 -24.95 29.22
N VAL A 16 48.52 -25.03 27.96
CA VAL A 16 47.78 -26.20 27.45
C VAL A 16 48.73 -27.14 26.76
N ALA A 17 48.96 -28.30 27.35
CA ALA A 17 49.72 -29.40 26.75
C ALA A 17 48.90 -30.04 25.60
N ILE A 18 49.39 -29.90 24.36
CA ILE A 18 48.80 -30.55 23.20
C ILE A 18 49.34 -31.99 23.14
N LEU A 19 48.49 -32.97 23.44
CA LEU A 19 48.71 -34.39 23.14
C LEU A 19 48.35 -34.65 21.66
N LEU A 20 49.36 -34.84 20.82
CA LEU A 20 49.22 -35.31 19.47
C LEU A 20 48.90 -36.82 19.50
N ALA A 21 47.60 -37.15 19.37
CA ALA A 21 47.18 -38.50 19.01
C ALA A 21 47.04 -38.60 17.48
N ALA A 22 47.94 -39.29 16.84
CA ALA A 22 47.82 -39.67 15.42
C ALA A 22 46.68 -40.70 15.31
N SER A 23 45.56 -40.26 14.72
CA SER A 23 44.44 -41.15 14.37
C SER A 23 44.27 -41.20 12.85
N CYS A 24 44.35 -42.40 12.31
CA CYS A 24 44.15 -42.75 10.91
C CYS A 24 42.93 -42.10 10.27
N GLY A 25 43.15 -41.57 9.08
CA GLY A 25 42.13 -40.88 8.29
C GLY A 25 40.98 -41.76 7.82
N GLY A 26 39.89 -41.69 8.51
CA GLY A 26 38.58 -41.97 7.93
C GLY A 26 37.88 -40.65 7.63
N LYS A 27 37.65 -40.28 6.37
CA LYS A 27 36.76 -39.18 5.99
C LYS A 27 35.39 -39.46 6.60
N ARG A 28 35.08 -38.87 7.75
CA ARG A 28 33.70 -38.80 8.24
C ARG A 28 32.98 -37.86 7.29
N VAL A 29 32.18 -38.42 6.38
CA VAL A 29 31.17 -37.69 5.68
C VAL A 29 30.18 -37.22 6.75
N ALA A 30 30.18 -35.89 7.02
CA ALA A 30 29.20 -35.32 7.89
C ALA A 30 27.80 -35.64 7.32
N PRO A 31 26.85 -36.11 8.15
CA PRO A 31 25.51 -36.33 7.66
C PRO A 31 25.00 -35.02 7.07
N ALA A 32 24.52 -35.05 5.82
CA ALA A 32 23.92 -33.88 5.18
C ALA A 32 22.84 -33.34 6.13
N ALA A 33 22.89 -32.07 6.44
CA ALA A 33 21.83 -31.42 7.21
C ALA A 33 20.51 -31.72 6.52
N PRO A 34 19.44 -32.06 7.27
CA PRO A 34 18.15 -32.33 6.67
C PRO A 34 17.76 -31.08 5.85
N THR A 35 17.64 -31.26 4.55
CA THR A 35 17.13 -30.21 3.65
C THR A 35 15.73 -29.86 4.12
N ALA A 36 15.55 -28.59 4.51
CA ALA A 36 14.20 -28.08 4.83
C ALA A 36 13.25 -28.42 3.66
N PRO A 37 12.03 -28.88 3.93
CA PRO A 37 11.08 -29.13 2.86
C PRO A 37 10.92 -27.88 2.00
N PRO A 38 10.75 -28.02 0.68
CA PRO A 38 10.63 -26.87 -0.21
C PRO A 38 9.49 -25.98 0.28
N ALA A 39 9.80 -24.67 0.39
CA ALA A 39 8.82 -23.69 0.82
C ALA A 39 7.63 -23.69 -0.15
N THR A 40 6.44 -23.91 0.37
CA THR A 40 5.20 -23.87 -0.42
C THR A 40 4.44 -22.59 -0.07
N THR A 41 4.15 -21.79 -1.07
CA THR A 41 3.36 -20.55 -0.92
C THR A 41 2.00 -20.76 -1.55
N LEU A 42 0.92 -20.47 -0.82
CA LEU A 42 -0.43 -20.42 -1.35
C LEU A 42 -0.75 -18.98 -1.75
N ILE A 43 -1.17 -18.80 -3.00
CA ILE A 43 -1.64 -17.51 -3.53
C ILE A 43 -3.12 -17.64 -3.85
N ALA A 44 -3.93 -16.72 -3.38
CA ALA A 44 -5.37 -16.68 -3.62
C ALA A 44 -5.80 -15.31 -4.15
N LEU A 45 -6.69 -15.29 -5.14
CA LEU A 45 -7.32 -14.08 -5.67
C LEU A 45 -8.65 -13.86 -4.93
N LEU A 46 -8.71 -12.79 -4.14
CA LEU A 46 -9.93 -12.44 -3.42
C LEU A 46 -10.68 -11.33 -4.15
N PRO A 47 -12.02 -11.27 -4.04
CA PRO A 47 -12.78 -10.12 -4.48
C PRO A 47 -12.35 -8.86 -3.72
N ASP A 48 -12.44 -7.73 -4.38
CA ASP A 48 -12.31 -6.44 -3.74
C ASP A 48 -13.41 -6.28 -2.67
N PRO A 49 -13.06 -5.90 -1.42
CA PRO A 49 -14.03 -5.87 -0.32
C PRO A 49 -15.11 -4.79 -0.46
N GLU A 50 -14.88 -3.73 -1.24
CA GLU A 50 -15.83 -2.63 -1.41
C GLU A 50 -16.77 -2.87 -2.59
N SER A 51 -16.20 -3.23 -3.74
CA SER A 51 -16.96 -3.39 -4.99
C SER A 51 -17.45 -4.81 -5.23
N GLY A 52 -16.88 -5.81 -4.55
CA GLY A 52 -17.12 -7.22 -4.81
C GLY A 52 -16.54 -7.71 -6.14
N VAL A 53 -15.89 -6.85 -6.90
CA VAL A 53 -15.32 -7.16 -8.21
C VAL A 53 -14.09 -8.03 -8.04
N THR A 54 -13.98 -9.07 -8.84
CA THR A 54 -12.78 -9.91 -8.89
C THR A 54 -11.98 -9.56 -10.13
N GLY A 55 -10.72 -9.16 -9.92
CA GLY A 55 -9.78 -8.92 -11.00
C GLY A 55 -9.21 -10.21 -11.59
N HIS A 56 -8.08 -10.09 -12.27
CA HIS A 56 -7.31 -11.21 -12.83
C HIS A 56 -5.88 -11.12 -12.33
N ALA A 57 -5.31 -12.25 -11.95
CA ALA A 57 -3.92 -12.34 -11.56
C ALA A 57 -3.21 -13.46 -12.33
N ARG A 58 -1.96 -13.22 -12.71
CA ARG A 58 -1.09 -14.24 -13.30
C ARG A 58 0.08 -14.50 -12.36
N VAL A 59 0.16 -15.74 -11.87
CA VAL A 59 1.24 -16.22 -11.02
C VAL A 59 2.29 -16.87 -11.91
N THR A 60 3.54 -16.39 -11.87
CA THR A 60 4.60 -16.88 -12.76
C THR A 60 5.88 -17.13 -11.96
N ASN A 61 6.57 -18.22 -12.25
CA ASN A 61 7.93 -18.49 -11.84
C ASN A 61 8.75 -19.03 -13.04
N GLU A 62 9.99 -19.41 -12.82
CA GLU A 62 10.88 -19.95 -13.86
C GLU A 62 10.39 -21.26 -14.50
N PHE A 63 9.51 -22.00 -13.82
CA PHE A 63 8.99 -23.30 -14.27
C PHE A 63 7.64 -23.20 -15.00
N GLY A 64 6.93 -22.06 -14.90
CA GLY A 64 5.63 -21.91 -15.56
C GLY A 64 4.76 -20.78 -15.02
N ALA A 65 3.47 -20.83 -15.38
CA ALA A 65 2.49 -19.84 -14.98
C ALA A 65 1.11 -20.45 -14.72
N ALA A 66 0.34 -19.82 -13.81
CA ALA A 66 -1.08 -20.09 -13.57
C ALA A 66 -1.87 -18.77 -13.62
N ASN A 67 -3.07 -18.81 -14.20
CA ASN A 67 -3.96 -17.66 -14.28
C ASN A 67 -5.10 -17.82 -13.26
N LEU A 68 -5.30 -16.82 -12.41
CA LEU A 68 -6.39 -16.72 -11.46
C LEU A 68 -7.39 -15.69 -12.01
N ALA A 69 -8.63 -16.10 -12.29
CA ALA A 69 -9.62 -15.27 -12.96
C ALA A 69 -11.00 -15.27 -12.28
N THR A 70 -11.15 -16.03 -11.21
CA THR A 70 -12.41 -16.13 -10.48
C THR A 70 -12.21 -15.88 -9.00
N ALA A 71 -13.26 -15.47 -8.31
CA ALA A 71 -13.23 -15.25 -6.87
C ALA A 71 -12.77 -16.50 -6.13
N ARG A 72 -11.84 -16.30 -5.19
CA ARG A 72 -11.22 -17.35 -4.38
C ARG A 72 -10.43 -18.40 -5.17
N ALA A 73 -10.11 -18.14 -6.47
CA ALA A 73 -9.17 -18.97 -7.21
C ALA A 73 -7.81 -18.93 -6.51
N GLY A 74 -7.22 -20.09 -6.28
CA GLY A 74 -5.92 -20.20 -5.62
C GLY A 74 -5.02 -21.21 -6.30
N THR A 75 -3.71 -21.01 -6.17
CA THR A 75 -2.67 -21.95 -6.62
C THR A 75 -1.57 -22.05 -5.58
N GLN A 76 -1.00 -23.25 -5.44
CA GLN A 76 0.19 -23.48 -4.63
C GLN A 76 1.44 -23.34 -5.49
N VAL A 77 2.40 -22.56 -5.03
CA VAL A 77 3.70 -22.38 -5.69
C VAL A 77 4.77 -23.02 -4.83
N LYS A 78 5.51 -23.96 -5.42
CA LYS A 78 6.69 -24.57 -4.84
C LYS A 78 7.95 -23.93 -5.40
N SER A 79 9.03 -23.95 -4.62
CA SER A 79 10.32 -23.40 -5.06
C SER A 79 10.99 -24.19 -6.17
N ASP A 80 10.57 -25.42 -6.41
CA ASP A 80 11.20 -26.42 -7.30
C ASP A 80 10.30 -26.89 -8.45
N GLY A 81 9.22 -26.17 -8.75
CA GLY A 81 8.27 -26.56 -9.79
C GLY A 81 7.33 -25.45 -10.25
N PRO A 82 6.53 -25.70 -11.29
CA PRO A 82 5.56 -24.74 -11.78
C PRO A 82 4.47 -24.49 -10.73
N PRO A 83 3.73 -23.36 -10.84
CA PRO A 83 2.51 -23.17 -10.07
C PRO A 83 1.56 -24.33 -10.25
N GLY A 84 0.99 -24.81 -9.15
CA GLY A 84 0.06 -25.96 -9.14
C GLY A 84 -1.26 -25.67 -9.87
N ALA A 85 -2.11 -26.70 -9.95
CA ALA A 85 -3.44 -26.53 -10.52
C ALA A 85 -4.24 -25.46 -9.76
N VAL A 86 -4.96 -24.64 -10.51
CA VAL A 86 -5.85 -23.62 -9.93
C VAL A 86 -7.10 -24.31 -9.37
N SER A 87 -7.43 -24.02 -8.13
CA SER A 87 -8.65 -24.50 -7.46
C SER A 87 -9.37 -23.35 -6.79
N THR A 88 -10.66 -23.50 -6.55
CA THR A 88 -11.44 -22.51 -5.80
C THR A 88 -11.41 -22.85 -4.32
N LEU A 89 -10.93 -21.94 -3.48
CA LEU A 89 -10.95 -22.07 -2.02
C LEU A 89 -12.36 -21.87 -1.48
N SER A 90 -12.72 -22.64 -0.46
CA SER A 90 -13.95 -22.36 0.30
C SER A 90 -13.80 -21.08 1.15
N GLU A 91 -14.90 -20.45 1.54
CA GLU A 91 -14.86 -19.32 2.48
C GLU A 91 -14.22 -19.72 3.82
N ALA A 92 -14.49 -20.91 4.28
CA ALA A 92 -13.90 -21.44 5.50
C ALA A 92 -12.37 -21.58 5.37
N ASP A 93 -11.86 -21.99 4.21
CA ASP A 93 -10.43 -22.06 3.98
C ASP A 93 -9.79 -20.69 3.87
N VAL A 94 -10.45 -19.73 3.21
CA VAL A 94 -9.97 -18.33 3.16
C VAL A 94 -9.89 -17.77 4.57
N THR A 95 -10.94 -17.92 5.38
CA THR A 95 -10.96 -17.44 6.77
C THR A 95 -9.88 -18.12 7.62
N ARG A 96 -9.73 -19.42 7.49
CA ARG A 96 -8.75 -20.19 8.26
C ARG A 96 -7.30 -19.85 7.89
N LEU A 97 -7.01 -19.63 6.60
CA LEU A 97 -5.65 -19.43 6.09
C LEU A 97 -5.21 -17.97 6.05
N PHE A 98 -6.13 -17.06 5.81
CA PHE A 98 -5.85 -15.64 5.60
C PHE A 98 -6.57 -14.72 6.59
N GLY A 99 -7.47 -15.24 7.43
CA GLY A 99 -8.33 -14.43 8.30
C GLY A 99 -7.56 -13.46 9.21
N GLU A 100 -6.48 -13.90 9.85
CA GLU A 100 -5.65 -13.03 10.68
C GLU A 100 -4.97 -11.93 9.85
N ALA A 101 -4.43 -12.27 8.68
CA ALA A 101 -3.81 -11.29 7.79
C ALA A 101 -4.82 -10.31 7.22
N LEU A 102 -6.01 -10.77 6.85
CA LEU A 102 -7.10 -9.92 6.35
C LEU A 102 -7.62 -8.98 7.45
N ALA A 103 -7.73 -9.47 8.69
CA ALA A 103 -8.15 -8.65 9.83
C ALA A 103 -7.10 -7.60 10.24
N ALA A 104 -5.83 -7.82 9.89
CA ALA A 104 -4.74 -6.88 10.14
C ALA A 104 -4.60 -5.81 9.05
N LEU A 105 -5.34 -5.93 7.92
CA LEU A 105 -5.34 -4.90 6.90
C LEU A 105 -5.93 -3.59 7.44
N PRO A 106 -5.37 -2.43 7.08
CA PRO A 106 -6.00 -1.16 7.40
C PRO A 106 -7.39 -1.08 6.75
N PRO A 107 -8.30 -0.28 7.31
CA PRO A 107 -9.59 -0.04 6.68
C PRO A 107 -9.41 0.52 5.27
N ALA A 108 -10.34 0.19 4.38
CA ALA A 108 -10.31 0.69 3.01
C ALA A 108 -10.35 2.22 2.98
N PRO A 109 -9.66 2.87 2.03
CA PRO A 109 -9.71 4.31 1.88
C PRO A 109 -11.14 4.79 1.60
N GLN A 110 -11.54 5.90 2.20
CA GLN A 110 -12.80 6.56 1.90
C GLN A 110 -12.58 7.65 0.86
N HIS A 111 -13.39 7.64 -0.20
CA HIS A 111 -13.29 8.58 -1.30
C HIS A 111 -14.44 9.58 -1.30
N PHE A 112 -14.11 10.85 -1.48
CA PHE A 112 -15.08 11.93 -1.56
C PHE A 112 -14.79 12.77 -2.81
N THR A 113 -15.86 13.20 -3.49
CA THR A 113 -15.75 14.10 -4.64
C THR A 113 -16.48 15.39 -4.32
N LEU A 114 -15.76 16.51 -4.45
CA LEU A 114 -16.27 17.86 -4.27
C LEU A 114 -16.27 18.60 -5.61
N TYR A 115 -17.34 19.28 -5.93
CA TYR A 115 -17.52 20.07 -7.16
C TYR A 115 -17.47 21.55 -6.85
N PHE A 116 -16.99 22.31 -7.83
CA PHE A 116 -16.88 23.77 -7.77
C PHE A 116 -17.97 24.45 -8.59
N ALA A 117 -18.38 25.61 -8.16
CA ALA A 117 -19.22 26.50 -8.93
C ALA A 117 -18.51 26.90 -10.24
N PHE A 118 -19.29 27.29 -11.25
CA PHE A 118 -18.73 27.69 -12.55
C PHE A 118 -17.81 28.92 -12.38
N GLU A 119 -16.65 28.88 -13.01
CA GLU A 119 -15.62 29.94 -12.96
C GLU A 119 -15.23 30.42 -11.54
N SER A 120 -15.38 29.55 -10.53
CA SER A 120 -15.17 29.89 -9.12
C SER A 120 -14.26 28.88 -8.43
N ASP A 121 -13.63 29.33 -7.35
CA ASP A 121 -12.90 28.52 -6.37
C ASP A 121 -13.81 28.11 -5.20
N ALA A 122 -15.08 28.51 -5.19
CA ALA A 122 -16.04 28.14 -4.17
C ALA A 122 -16.64 26.77 -4.46
N LEU A 123 -16.79 25.96 -3.43
CA LEU A 123 -17.53 24.70 -3.50
C LEU A 123 -19.01 24.97 -3.80
N THR A 124 -19.64 24.02 -4.47
CA THR A 124 -21.10 24.00 -4.53
C THR A 124 -21.68 23.76 -3.14
N ASP A 125 -22.95 24.17 -2.91
CA ASP A 125 -23.63 23.95 -1.62
C ASP A 125 -23.71 22.45 -1.27
N GLU A 126 -23.88 21.59 -2.28
CA GLU A 126 -23.87 20.13 -2.08
C GLU A 126 -22.49 19.63 -1.60
N SER A 127 -21.42 20.13 -2.22
CA SER A 127 -20.06 19.75 -1.84
C SER A 127 -19.69 20.28 -0.46
N SER A 128 -20.11 21.50 -0.11
CA SER A 128 -19.86 22.07 1.23
C SER A 128 -20.50 21.23 2.34
N ARG A 129 -21.66 20.62 2.09
CA ARG A 129 -22.34 19.73 3.04
C ARG A 129 -21.61 18.42 3.29
N LYS A 130 -20.67 18.00 2.41
CA LYS A 130 -19.85 16.79 2.60
C LYS A 130 -18.64 17.01 3.52
N VAL A 131 -18.23 18.25 3.77
CA VAL A 131 -17.07 18.55 4.62
C VAL A 131 -17.16 17.92 6.01
N PRO A 132 -18.27 17.98 6.75
CA PRO A 132 -18.40 17.30 8.04
C PRO A 132 -18.22 15.78 7.97
N GLU A 133 -18.62 15.14 6.86
CA GLU A 133 -18.45 13.71 6.64
C GLU A 133 -16.96 13.35 6.45
N ILE A 134 -16.23 14.15 5.67
CA ILE A 134 -14.79 14.01 5.51
C ILE A 134 -14.07 14.12 6.85
N LEU A 135 -14.43 15.13 7.67
CA LEU A 135 -13.87 15.29 9.01
C LEU A 135 -14.15 14.09 9.91
N ALA A 136 -15.36 13.54 9.84
CA ALA A 136 -15.71 12.35 10.59
C ALA A 136 -14.91 11.13 10.12
N ALA A 137 -14.62 11.01 8.83
CA ALA A 137 -13.77 9.97 8.27
C ALA A 137 -12.34 10.06 8.83
N VAL A 138 -11.73 11.24 8.78
CA VAL A 138 -10.38 11.48 9.32
C VAL A 138 -10.31 11.17 10.81
N LYS A 139 -11.28 11.63 11.59
CA LYS A 139 -11.30 11.41 13.07
C LYS A 139 -11.45 9.94 13.48
N ARG A 140 -11.91 9.07 12.61
CA ARG A 140 -12.00 7.62 12.88
C ARG A 140 -10.66 6.90 12.78
N LEU A 141 -9.68 7.48 12.15
CA LEU A 141 -8.36 6.89 11.93
C LEU A 141 -7.39 7.32 13.03
N THR A 142 -6.55 6.41 13.47
CA THR A 142 -5.50 6.70 14.47
C THR A 142 -4.36 7.50 13.84
N VAL A 143 -4.00 7.19 12.62
CA VAL A 143 -2.96 7.87 11.84
C VAL A 143 -3.56 8.15 10.46
N PRO A 144 -4.31 9.25 10.31
CA PRO A 144 -4.94 9.57 9.05
C PRO A 144 -3.94 10.14 8.04
N GLU A 145 -4.17 9.81 6.78
CA GLU A 145 -3.56 10.44 5.62
C GLU A 145 -4.69 10.93 4.70
N VAL A 146 -4.61 12.18 4.26
CA VAL A 146 -5.61 12.81 3.40
C VAL A 146 -4.94 13.24 2.11
N VAL A 147 -5.35 12.66 0.99
CA VAL A 147 -4.86 13.05 -0.35
C VAL A 147 -5.94 13.86 -1.05
N VAL A 148 -5.59 15.04 -1.56
CA VAL A 148 -6.50 15.98 -2.22
C VAL A 148 -5.99 16.24 -3.64
N ILE A 149 -6.75 15.82 -4.66
CA ILE A 149 -6.36 15.90 -6.06
C ILE A 149 -7.34 16.78 -6.84
N GLY A 150 -6.81 17.86 -7.45
CA GLY A 150 -7.61 18.77 -8.26
C GLY A 150 -7.67 18.37 -9.73
N HIS A 151 -8.86 18.50 -10.32
CA HIS A 151 -9.13 18.22 -11.72
C HIS A 151 -9.84 19.40 -12.40
N THR A 152 -9.68 19.47 -13.72
CA THR A 152 -10.36 20.46 -14.57
C THR A 152 -11.05 19.78 -15.75
N ASP A 153 -11.92 20.50 -16.43
CA ASP A 153 -12.30 20.13 -17.79
C ASP A 153 -11.17 20.50 -18.78
N THR A 154 -11.37 20.20 -20.06
CA THR A 154 -10.39 20.43 -21.12
C THR A 154 -10.48 21.83 -21.76
N LEU A 155 -11.18 22.77 -21.12
CA LEU A 155 -11.25 24.13 -21.61
C LEU A 155 -9.98 24.90 -21.26
N GLY A 156 -9.28 25.45 -22.26
CA GLY A 156 -8.09 26.23 -22.09
C GLY A 156 -6.78 25.45 -22.31
N ASP A 157 -5.71 25.91 -21.69
CA ASP A 157 -4.37 25.39 -21.81
C ASP A 157 -4.05 24.36 -20.70
N GLU A 158 -3.37 23.26 -21.03
CA GLU A 158 -3.03 22.18 -20.13
C GLU A 158 -2.29 22.66 -18.87
N ARG A 159 -1.28 23.55 -19.05
CA ARG A 159 -0.53 24.11 -17.91
C ARG A 159 -1.42 24.96 -17.00
N ALA A 160 -2.30 25.77 -17.61
CA ALA A 160 -3.27 26.56 -16.87
C ALA A 160 -4.24 25.65 -16.12
N ASN A 161 -4.66 24.54 -16.73
CA ASN A 161 -5.55 23.54 -16.13
C ASN A 161 -4.88 22.83 -14.94
N VAL A 162 -3.61 22.47 -15.03
CA VAL A 162 -2.86 21.92 -13.87
C VAL A 162 -2.79 22.95 -12.74
N ALA A 163 -2.48 24.22 -13.04
CA ALA A 163 -2.42 25.28 -12.03
C ALA A 163 -3.79 25.54 -11.38
N LEU A 164 -4.87 25.54 -12.18
CA LEU A 164 -6.24 25.72 -11.71
C LEU A 164 -6.69 24.55 -10.82
N GLY A 165 -6.38 23.31 -11.23
CA GLY A 165 -6.66 22.13 -10.43
C GLY A 165 -5.93 22.19 -9.07
N LEU A 166 -4.65 22.59 -9.07
CA LEU A 166 -3.89 22.76 -7.83
C LEU A 166 -4.47 23.87 -6.93
N LYS A 167 -4.92 24.99 -7.52
CA LYS A 167 -5.57 26.06 -6.78
C LYS A 167 -6.84 25.56 -6.08
N ARG A 168 -7.68 24.80 -6.78
CA ARG A 168 -8.89 24.18 -6.21
C ARG A 168 -8.57 23.21 -5.08
N ALA A 169 -7.56 22.36 -5.27
CA ALA A 169 -7.14 21.41 -4.25
C ALA A 169 -6.63 22.13 -2.99
N ARG A 170 -5.88 23.24 -3.13
CA ARG A 170 -5.45 24.08 -2.01
C ARG A 170 -6.63 24.79 -1.32
N SER A 171 -7.65 25.22 -2.05
CA SER A 171 -8.87 25.78 -1.44
C SER A 171 -9.57 24.73 -0.56
N VAL A 172 -9.65 23.48 -1.02
CA VAL A 172 -10.17 22.38 -0.21
C VAL A 172 -9.28 22.09 1.00
N GLN A 173 -7.95 22.08 0.83
CA GLN A 173 -7.00 21.95 1.95
C GLN A 173 -7.29 23.01 3.03
N SER A 174 -7.44 24.28 2.65
CA SER A 174 -7.75 25.37 3.60
C SER A 174 -9.06 25.09 4.34
N ILE A 175 -10.12 24.68 3.64
CA ILE A 175 -11.40 24.34 4.27
C ILE A 175 -11.25 23.20 5.28
N LEU A 176 -10.48 22.16 4.95
CA LEU A 176 -10.24 21.03 5.84
C LEU A 176 -9.39 21.42 7.06
N VAL A 177 -8.41 22.30 6.88
CA VAL A 177 -7.57 22.84 7.97
C VAL A 177 -8.42 23.73 8.90
N ASP A 178 -9.22 24.63 8.36
CA ASP A 178 -10.14 25.48 9.13
C ASP A 178 -11.16 24.66 9.93
N ALA A 179 -11.51 23.50 9.39
CA ALA A 179 -12.39 22.55 10.05
C ALA A 179 -11.67 21.62 11.07
N GLY A 180 -10.34 21.77 11.23
CA GLY A 180 -9.55 21.16 12.30
C GLY A 180 -8.69 19.96 11.89
N ILE A 181 -8.44 19.73 10.59
CA ILE A 181 -7.44 18.74 10.14
C ILE A 181 -6.05 19.38 10.14
N THR A 182 -5.06 18.69 10.67
CA THR A 182 -3.66 19.13 10.70
C THR A 182 -3.10 19.21 9.26
N PRO A 183 -2.49 20.33 8.84
CA PRO A 183 -2.01 20.51 7.46
C PRO A 183 -1.02 19.44 6.98
N GLU A 184 -0.18 18.92 7.87
CA GLU A 184 0.84 17.91 7.60
C GLU A 184 0.23 16.54 7.21
N LEU A 185 -1.04 16.34 7.51
CA LEU A 185 -1.78 15.13 7.13
C LEU A 185 -2.39 15.24 5.73
N ILE A 186 -2.31 16.40 5.07
CA ILE A 186 -2.96 16.66 3.80
C ILE A 186 -1.92 16.82 2.69
N GLU A 187 -1.87 15.84 1.80
CA GLU A 187 -1.13 15.92 0.55
C GLU A 187 -2.01 16.56 -0.54
N VAL A 188 -1.46 17.52 -1.29
CA VAL A 188 -2.18 18.24 -2.33
C VAL A 188 -1.50 18.10 -3.67
N SER A 189 -2.25 17.69 -4.69
CA SER A 189 -1.78 17.56 -6.06
C SER A 189 -2.84 17.98 -7.08
N SER A 190 -2.47 17.96 -8.36
CA SER A 190 -3.38 18.24 -9.48
C SER A 190 -3.07 17.36 -10.67
N HIS A 191 -4.09 16.80 -11.27
CA HIS A 191 -4.03 16.14 -12.58
C HIS A 191 -4.49 17.06 -13.72
N GLY A 192 -4.97 18.28 -13.42
CA GLY A 192 -5.52 19.18 -14.43
C GLY A 192 -6.62 18.47 -15.24
N GLU A 193 -6.48 18.47 -16.56
CA GLU A 193 -7.40 17.81 -17.49
C GLU A 193 -6.99 16.36 -17.85
N ALA A 194 -5.86 15.86 -17.35
CA ALA A 194 -5.31 14.56 -17.78
C ALA A 194 -6.20 13.39 -17.33
N ASP A 195 -6.86 13.50 -16.17
CA ASP A 195 -7.74 12.47 -15.62
C ASP A 195 -9.20 12.93 -15.60
N GLN A 196 -9.88 12.68 -16.70
CA GLN A 196 -11.28 13.07 -16.90
C GLN A 196 -12.24 12.00 -16.39
N LEU A 197 -13.15 12.38 -15.49
CA LEU A 197 -14.28 11.56 -15.09
C LEU A 197 -15.22 11.30 -16.29
N VAL A 198 -15.45 12.33 -17.10
CA VAL A 198 -16.21 12.25 -18.34
C VAL A 198 -15.31 12.61 -19.50
N LYS A 199 -15.01 11.64 -20.34
CA LYS A 199 -14.15 11.84 -21.52
C LYS A 199 -14.78 12.87 -22.46
N THR A 200 -14.04 13.93 -22.73
CA THR A 200 -14.42 14.98 -23.68
C THR A 200 -13.33 15.16 -24.74
N ARG A 201 -13.69 15.83 -25.83
CA ARG A 201 -12.68 16.38 -26.78
C ARG A 201 -11.98 17.56 -26.11
N ASN A 202 -10.81 17.92 -26.63
CA ASN A 202 -10.11 19.12 -26.17
C ASN A 202 -10.98 20.37 -26.32
N ASN A 203 -10.73 21.33 -25.44
CA ASN A 203 -11.41 22.62 -25.40
C ASN A 203 -12.93 22.52 -25.23
N ARG A 204 -13.37 21.67 -24.29
CA ARG A 204 -14.80 21.44 -23.96
C ARG A 204 -15.04 21.62 -22.48
N ALA A 205 -16.03 22.43 -22.15
CA ALA A 205 -16.52 22.54 -20.78
C ALA A 205 -17.30 21.28 -20.36
N GLU A 206 -16.93 20.69 -19.24
CA GLU A 206 -17.64 19.58 -18.60
C GLU A 206 -17.66 19.79 -17.07
N PRO A 207 -18.80 20.17 -16.49
CA PRO A 207 -18.91 20.44 -15.06
C PRO A 207 -18.44 19.31 -14.16
N ARG A 208 -18.67 18.05 -14.55
CA ARG A 208 -18.27 16.88 -13.76
C ARG A 208 -16.75 16.66 -13.71
N ASN A 209 -16.02 17.21 -14.68
CA ASN A 209 -14.54 17.18 -14.65
C ASN A 209 -13.96 18.27 -13.74
N ARG A 210 -14.71 19.32 -13.40
CA ARG A 210 -14.29 20.39 -12.47
C ARG A 210 -14.53 19.97 -11.04
N ARG A 211 -13.68 19.09 -10.53
CA ARG A 211 -13.83 18.45 -9.23
C ARG A 211 -12.51 18.44 -8.45
N VAL A 212 -12.63 18.17 -7.19
CA VAL A 212 -11.53 17.74 -6.31
C VAL A 212 -11.90 16.38 -5.73
N GLU A 213 -11.00 15.45 -5.84
CA GLU A 213 -11.12 14.14 -5.21
C GLU A 213 -10.32 14.13 -3.91
N ILE A 214 -10.89 13.54 -2.87
CA ILE A 214 -10.28 13.41 -1.55
C ILE A 214 -10.29 11.94 -1.21
N SER A 215 -9.11 11.41 -0.85
CA SER A 215 -8.96 10.07 -0.30
C SER A 215 -8.51 10.17 1.15
N VAL A 216 -9.22 9.53 2.05
CA VAL A 216 -8.91 9.44 3.49
C VAL A 216 -8.55 8.01 3.80
N ARG A 217 -7.31 7.76 4.22
CA ARG A 217 -6.76 6.44 4.53
C ARG A 217 -5.83 6.45 5.73
#